data_6cc0a197d5da7ff013c322c4a7957bbc
#
_entry.id   6cc0a197d5da7ff013c322c4a7957bbc
#
_cell.length_a   1.000
_cell.length_b   1.000
_cell.length_c   1.000
_cell.angle_alpha   90.00
_cell.angle_beta   90.00
_cell.angle_gamma   90.00
#
_symmetry.space_group_name_H-M   'P 1'
#
loop_
_entity.id
_entity.type
_entity.pdbx_description
1 polymer ?
#
loop_
_entity_poly.entity_id
_entity_poly.type
_entity_poly.pdbx_seq_one_letter_code
_entity_poly.pdbx_strand_id
1 'polypeptide(L)'
;ATPAALAGEGTARYYSSKQPYVAPASTSYSAIPSRYHLAYTESVARHGPRGLSSYKYDALLALMAQSAAENNYAGFVSPEVGKEFINNVNAITAVNVGNGYGMLSGQGAIQHQGIGERIYQRDADLFANAAKQGLRVSYQSSGEPRATESGENFKLGFDQASNGLLANAVVAPNNPADNNSGKNFDKNTTTLYFHKTDNPDGTQKTGEAKERAERYQQFVANDG
;
A
#
# COMPACT_ATOMS: atom_id res chain seq x y z
N ALA A 1 3.15 -18.82 8.84
CA ALA A 1 1.79 -19.34 8.90
C ALA A 1 0.99 -18.67 7.79
N THR A 2 0.65 -19.41 6.75
CA THR A 2 -0.27 -18.99 5.70
C THR A 2 -1.57 -18.56 6.35
N PRO A 3 -2.11 -17.38 6.09
CA PRO A 3 -3.45 -17.07 6.55
C PRO A 3 -4.39 -18.05 5.84
N ALA A 4 -4.88 -19.01 6.62
CA ALA A 4 -5.91 -19.92 6.16
C ALA A 4 -7.07 -19.10 5.61
N ALA A 5 -7.58 -19.53 4.49
CA ALA A 5 -8.71 -18.99 3.79
C ALA A 5 -9.84 -18.59 4.77
N LEU A 6 -10.02 -17.32 4.99
CA LEU A 6 -11.23 -16.76 5.59
C LEU A 6 -12.41 -16.73 4.61
N ALA A 7 -12.29 -17.42 3.50
CA ALA A 7 -13.35 -17.63 2.54
C ALA A 7 -13.92 -19.04 2.73
N GLY A 8 -14.82 -19.19 3.67
CA GLY A 8 -15.78 -20.28 3.62
C GLY A 8 -16.55 -20.18 2.30
N GLU A 9 -16.57 -21.26 1.53
CA GLU A 9 -17.37 -21.40 0.33
C GLU A 9 -18.83 -21.04 0.69
N GLY A 10 -19.42 -20.06 0.02
CA GLY A 10 -20.84 -19.85 -0.03
C GLY A 10 -21.40 -18.46 0.28
N THR A 11 -20.66 -17.52 0.84
CA THR A 11 -21.15 -16.14 1.02
C THR A 11 -20.15 -15.13 0.50
N ALA A 12 -20.54 -14.41 -0.57
CA ALA A 12 -19.79 -13.26 -1.02
C ALA A 12 -19.66 -12.25 0.14
N ARG A 13 -18.43 -11.92 0.51
CA ARG A 13 -18.15 -10.96 1.56
C ARG A 13 -17.70 -9.64 0.93
N TYR A 14 -18.44 -8.59 1.23
CA TYR A 14 -18.21 -7.26 0.66
C TYR A 14 -17.47 -6.38 1.66
N TYR A 15 -16.16 -6.46 1.67
CA TYR A 15 -15.30 -5.69 2.58
C TYR A 15 -14.85 -4.34 1.98
N SER A 16 -15.39 -3.94 0.82
CA SER A 16 -14.99 -2.71 0.13
C SER A 16 -13.46 -2.65 -0.01
N SER A 17 -12.84 -1.52 0.33
CA SER A 17 -11.38 -1.34 0.27
C SER A 17 -10.58 -2.24 1.23
N LYS A 18 -11.24 -3.02 2.07
CA LYS A 18 -10.63 -3.99 2.99
C LYS A 18 -10.67 -5.43 2.45
N GLN A 19 -11.22 -5.62 1.26
CA GLN A 19 -11.24 -6.92 0.61
C GLN A 19 -9.81 -7.44 0.42
N PRO A 20 -9.47 -8.64 0.90
CA PRO A 20 -8.19 -9.25 0.63
C PRO A 20 -7.98 -9.41 -0.87
N TYR A 21 -6.80 -9.01 -1.36
CA TYR A 21 -6.43 -9.28 -2.74
C TYR A 21 -6.02 -10.75 -2.87
N VAL A 22 -6.61 -11.40 -3.85
CA VAL A 22 -6.22 -12.76 -4.27
C VAL A 22 -5.66 -12.66 -5.67
N ALA A 23 -4.40 -13.04 -5.85
CA ALA A 23 -3.80 -13.08 -7.18
C ALA A 23 -4.55 -14.10 -8.05
N PRO A 24 -4.78 -13.81 -9.34
CA PRO A 24 -5.37 -14.79 -10.24
C PRO A 24 -4.49 -16.05 -10.33
N ALA A 25 -5.12 -17.21 -10.33
CA ALA A 25 -4.41 -18.50 -10.40
C ALA A 25 -3.65 -18.67 -11.72
N SER A 26 -4.16 -18.05 -12.78
CA SER A 26 -3.49 -17.98 -14.09
C SER A 26 -3.82 -16.65 -14.75
N THR A 27 -2.87 -16.15 -15.56
CA THR A 27 -3.06 -14.96 -16.37
C THR A 27 -2.87 -15.31 -17.84
N SER A 28 -3.83 -14.88 -18.66
CA SER A 28 -3.73 -15.00 -20.11
C SER A 28 -3.77 -13.60 -20.70
N TYR A 29 -2.74 -13.23 -21.43
CA TYR A 29 -2.66 -11.95 -22.12
C TYR A 29 -2.77 -12.17 -23.62
N SER A 30 -3.42 -11.24 -24.32
CA SER A 30 -3.44 -11.24 -25.76
C SER A 30 -2.02 -11.10 -26.31
N ALA A 31 -1.70 -11.84 -27.35
CA ALA A 31 -0.40 -11.71 -28.01
C ALA A 31 -0.24 -10.30 -28.60
N ILE A 32 0.96 -9.76 -28.50
CA ILE A 32 1.29 -8.50 -29.19
C ILE A 32 1.23 -8.75 -30.70
N PRO A 33 0.50 -7.93 -31.48
CA PRO A 33 0.45 -8.11 -32.93
C PRO A 33 1.85 -8.05 -33.56
N SER A 34 2.10 -8.86 -34.58
CA SER A 34 3.45 -9.13 -35.14
C SER A 34 4.23 -7.87 -35.63
N ARG A 35 3.55 -6.75 -35.87
CA ARG A 35 4.18 -5.48 -36.28
C ARG A 35 4.51 -4.56 -35.09
N TYR A 36 4.19 -4.95 -33.86
CA TYR A 36 4.38 -4.12 -32.69
C TYR A 36 5.33 -4.82 -31.71
N HIS A 37 6.03 -4.04 -30.94
CA HIS A 37 6.81 -4.46 -29.81
C HIS A 37 6.50 -3.58 -28.60
N LEU A 38 6.66 -4.11 -27.41
CA LEU A 38 6.48 -3.35 -26.19
C LEU A 38 7.68 -2.41 -26.01
N ALA A 39 7.42 -1.12 -26.00
CA ALA A 39 8.46 -0.09 -25.88
C ALA A 39 8.54 0.52 -24.47
N TYR A 40 7.44 0.46 -23.71
CA TYR A 40 7.35 1.08 -22.38
C TYR A 40 6.29 0.40 -21.55
N THR A 41 6.49 0.34 -20.24
CA THR A 41 5.48 -0.06 -19.28
C THR A 41 5.49 0.90 -18.10
N GLU A 42 4.32 1.22 -17.59
CA GLU A 42 4.12 2.02 -16.38
C GLU A 42 3.17 1.29 -15.45
N SER A 43 3.51 1.28 -14.17
CA SER A 43 2.65 0.74 -13.12
C SER A 43 2.41 1.79 -12.06
N VAL A 44 1.16 2.16 -11.87
CA VAL A 44 0.73 3.05 -10.80
C VAL A 44 -0.09 2.24 -9.81
N ALA A 45 0.36 2.20 -8.57
CA ALA A 45 -0.30 1.42 -7.53
C ALA A 45 -0.48 2.23 -6.26
N ARG A 46 -1.57 1.97 -5.55
CA ARG A 46 -1.72 2.38 -4.16
C ARG A 46 -0.78 1.55 -3.28
N HIS A 47 -0.36 2.10 -2.14
CA HIS A 47 0.32 1.29 -1.11
C HIS A 47 -0.51 0.04 -0.75
N GLY A 48 0.14 -1.01 -0.32
CA GLY A 48 -0.47 -2.26 0.13
C GLY A 48 -1.36 -2.08 1.37
N PRO A 49 -2.09 -3.13 1.77
CA PRO A 49 -2.80 -3.16 3.04
C PRO A 49 -1.93 -2.69 4.20
N ARG A 50 -2.52 -1.91 5.08
CA ARG A 50 -1.86 -1.32 6.24
C ARG A 50 -2.69 -1.50 7.50
N GLY A 51 -2.08 -1.33 8.66
CA GLY A 51 -2.77 -1.21 9.94
C GLY A 51 -3.69 0.01 10.02
N LEU A 52 -4.38 0.15 11.12
CA LEU A 52 -5.19 1.34 11.41
C LEU A 52 -4.35 2.61 11.28
N SER A 53 -4.99 3.70 10.86
CA SER A 53 -4.30 4.97 10.63
C SER A 53 -3.83 5.65 11.91
N SER A 54 -4.49 5.39 13.03
CA SER A 54 -4.14 5.97 14.33
C SER A 54 -4.70 5.16 15.49
N TYR A 55 -4.12 5.36 16.67
CA TYR A 55 -4.55 4.74 17.93
C TYR A 55 -5.98 5.12 18.36
N LYS A 56 -6.55 6.20 17.84
CA LYS A 56 -7.88 6.71 18.26
C LYS A 56 -8.98 5.64 18.21
N TYR A 57 -8.91 4.71 17.27
CA TYR A 57 -9.92 3.64 17.14
C TYR A 57 -9.74 2.57 18.22
N ASP A 58 -8.50 2.19 18.50
CA ASP A 58 -8.20 1.27 19.60
C ASP A 58 -8.50 1.91 20.96
N ALA A 59 -8.27 3.21 21.10
CA ALA A 59 -8.65 3.97 22.29
C ALA A 59 -10.17 3.93 22.54
N LEU A 60 -10.99 4.05 21.49
CA LEU A 60 -12.45 3.93 21.61
C LEU A 60 -12.87 2.51 22.02
N LEU A 61 -12.25 1.49 21.45
CA LEU A 61 -12.50 0.10 21.85
C LEU A 61 -12.07 -0.14 23.31
N ALA A 62 -10.94 0.43 23.74
CA ALA A 62 -10.49 0.34 25.14
C ALA A 62 -11.48 1.00 26.11
N LEU A 63 -12.06 2.16 25.74
CA LEU A 63 -13.11 2.81 26.52
C LEU A 63 -14.37 1.95 26.62
N MET A 64 -14.76 1.32 25.53
CA MET A 64 -15.91 0.37 25.53
C MET A 64 -15.61 -0.84 26.45
N ALA A 65 -14.42 -1.40 26.37
CA ALA A 65 -13.99 -2.51 27.23
C ALA A 65 -13.97 -2.11 28.71
N GLN A 66 -13.47 -0.93 29.02
CA GLN A 66 -13.48 -0.38 30.38
C GLN A 66 -14.92 -0.20 30.88
N SER A 67 -15.78 0.44 30.10
CA SER A 67 -17.19 0.63 30.47
C SER A 67 -17.92 -0.71 30.68
N ALA A 68 -17.63 -1.71 29.85
CA ALA A 68 -18.19 -3.04 30.00
C ALA A 68 -17.81 -3.67 31.36
N ALA A 69 -16.54 -3.58 31.76
CA ALA A 69 -16.05 -4.10 33.01
C ALA A 69 -16.65 -3.35 34.23
N GLU A 70 -16.70 -2.02 34.18
CA GLU A 70 -17.26 -1.16 35.23
C GLU A 70 -18.76 -1.42 35.47
N ASN A 71 -19.49 -1.80 34.41
CA ASN A 71 -20.91 -2.14 34.50
C ASN A 71 -21.17 -3.65 34.67
N ASN A 72 -20.20 -4.42 35.13
CA ASN A 72 -20.32 -5.87 35.35
C ASN A 72 -20.83 -6.62 34.12
N TYR A 73 -20.40 -6.17 32.94
CA TYR A 73 -20.76 -6.72 31.63
C TYR A 73 -22.27 -6.67 31.30
N ALA A 74 -23.00 -5.75 31.93
CA ALA A 74 -24.40 -5.50 31.60
C ALA A 74 -24.51 -5.13 30.11
N GLY A 75 -25.45 -5.77 29.40
CA GLY A 75 -25.59 -5.61 27.94
C GLY A 75 -24.94 -6.72 27.12
N PHE A 76 -24.10 -7.55 27.71
CA PHE A 76 -23.65 -8.81 27.10
C PHE A 76 -24.58 -9.97 27.48
N VAL A 77 -24.62 -10.99 26.64
CA VAL A 77 -25.44 -12.17 26.89
C VAL A 77 -24.99 -12.95 28.13
N SER A 78 -23.72 -12.82 28.50
CA SER A 78 -23.15 -13.29 29.74
C SER A 78 -21.87 -12.53 30.12
N PRO A 79 -21.45 -12.53 31.38
CA PRO A 79 -20.17 -11.96 31.81
C PRO A 79 -18.96 -12.58 31.10
N GLU A 80 -19.01 -13.87 30.75
CA GLU A 80 -17.94 -14.58 30.05
C GLU A 80 -17.75 -14.02 28.64
N VAL A 81 -18.84 -13.76 27.92
CA VAL A 81 -18.79 -13.11 26.60
C VAL A 81 -18.22 -11.70 26.71
N GLY A 82 -18.58 -10.95 27.74
CA GLY A 82 -18.01 -9.64 28.01
C GLY A 82 -16.49 -9.67 28.26
N LYS A 83 -16.01 -10.65 29.04
CA LYS A 83 -14.57 -10.86 29.26
C LYS A 83 -13.85 -11.26 27.99
N GLU A 84 -14.44 -12.13 27.16
CA GLU A 84 -13.90 -12.50 25.85
C GLU A 84 -13.79 -11.29 24.94
N PHE A 85 -14.79 -10.41 24.92
CA PHE A 85 -14.72 -9.13 24.18
C PHE A 85 -13.51 -8.31 24.60
N ILE A 86 -13.25 -8.14 25.91
CA ILE A 86 -12.09 -7.40 26.39
C ILE A 86 -10.78 -8.05 25.95
N ASN A 87 -10.68 -9.38 26.06
CA ASN A 87 -9.51 -10.11 25.60
C ASN A 87 -9.25 -9.90 24.10
N ASN A 88 -10.30 -9.92 23.30
CA ASN A 88 -10.21 -9.66 21.86
C ASN A 88 -9.78 -8.21 21.55
N VAL A 89 -10.32 -7.22 22.27
CA VAL A 89 -9.90 -5.81 22.15
C VAL A 89 -8.40 -5.67 22.45
N ASN A 90 -7.94 -6.28 23.54
CA ASN A 90 -6.52 -6.22 23.91
C ASN A 90 -5.63 -6.92 22.87
N ALA A 91 -6.06 -8.06 22.34
CA ALA A 91 -5.32 -8.78 21.30
C ALA A 91 -5.23 -7.97 19.99
N ILE A 92 -6.33 -7.35 19.56
CA ILE A 92 -6.35 -6.49 18.37
C ILE A 92 -5.44 -5.28 18.56
N THR A 93 -5.54 -4.61 19.71
CA THR A 93 -4.67 -3.46 20.03
C THR A 93 -3.19 -3.85 20.02
N ALA A 94 -2.83 -5.00 20.59
CA ALA A 94 -1.46 -5.48 20.58
C ALA A 94 -0.93 -5.71 19.16
N VAL A 95 -1.74 -6.28 18.27
CA VAL A 95 -1.39 -6.47 16.85
C VAL A 95 -1.22 -5.13 16.15
N ASN A 96 -2.12 -4.17 16.36
CA ASN A 96 -2.04 -2.85 15.75
C ASN A 96 -0.79 -2.07 16.20
N VAL A 97 -0.48 -2.13 17.50
CA VAL A 97 0.75 -1.52 18.06
C VAL A 97 2.00 -2.20 17.48
N GLY A 98 2.01 -3.51 17.41
CA GLY A 98 3.15 -4.28 16.88
C GLY A 98 3.40 -4.02 15.39
N ASN A 99 2.35 -3.84 14.59
CA ASN A 99 2.49 -3.46 13.18
C ASN A 99 2.91 -1.99 13.00
N GLY A 100 2.48 -1.12 13.90
CA GLY A 100 2.58 0.32 13.76
C GLY A 100 1.39 0.95 13.03
N TYR A 101 0.85 2.03 13.61
CA TYR A 101 -0.29 2.74 13.01
C TYR A 101 0.10 3.40 11.69
N GLY A 102 -0.72 3.17 10.67
CA GLY A 102 -0.48 3.69 9.32
C GLY A 102 0.64 3.01 8.55
N MET A 103 1.32 2.04 9.13
CA MET A 103 2.41 1.30 8.52
C MET A 103 1.90 0.14 7.65
N LEU A 104 2.66 -0.23 6.63
CA LEU A 104 2.37 -1.36 5.77
C LEU A 104 2.25 -2.65 6.61
N SER A 105 1.31 -3.51 6.26
CA SER A 105 1.19 -4.84 6.88
C SER A 105 2.06 -5.86 6.15
N GLY A 106 2.38 -6.97 6.83
CA GLY A 106 3.07 -8.09 6.18
C GLY A 106 2.33 -8.62 4.96
N GLN A 107 1.00 -8.63 4.99
CA GLN A 107 0.18 -8.96 3.82
C GLN A 107 0.37 -7.97 2.68
N GLY A 108 0.50 -6.68 2.99
CA GLY A 108 0.78 -5.63 2.00
C GLY A 108 2.12 -5.83 1.32
N ALA A 109 3.15 -6.20 2.07
CA ALA A 109 4.46 -6.52 1.55
C ALA A 109 4.41 -7.71 0.56
N ILE A 110 3.79 -8.82 0.97
CA ILE A 110 3.65 -10.03 0.13
C ILE A 110 2.87 -9.73 -1.16
N GLN A 111 1.80 -8.95 -1.09
CA GLN A 111 1.01 -8.59 -2.26
C GLN A 111 1.83 -7.78 -3.27
N HIS A 112 2.62 -6.81 -2.81
CA HIS A 112 3.47 -6.02 -3.68
C HIS A 112 4.62 -6.82 -4.29
N GLN A 113 5.21 -7.77 -3.56
CA GLN A 113 6.17 -8.72 -4.13
C GLN A 113 5.55 -9.50 -5.29
N GLY A 114 4.35 -10.04 -5.10
CA GLY A 114 3.63 -10.77 -6.16
C GLY A 114 3.27 -9.89 -7.37
N ILE A 115 2.95 -8.59 -7.17
CA ILE A 115 2.70 -7.67 -8.28
C ILE A 115 3.98 -7.44 -9.08
N GLY A 116 5.11 -7.19 -8.42
CA GLY A 116 6.41 -7.01 -9.06
C GLY A 116 6.84 -8.23 -9.88
N GLU A 117 6.68 -9.42 -9.32
CA GLU A 117 6.93 -10.68 -10.01
C GLU A 117 6.09 -10.79 -11.29
N ARG A 118 4.78 -10.59 -11.21
CA ARG A 118 3.88 -10.73 -12.36
C ARG A 118 4.13 -9.70 -13.45
N ILE A 119 4.50 -8.46 -13.10
CA ILE A 119 4.86 -7.45 -14.09
C ILE A 119 6.11 -7.86 -14.84
N TYR A 120 7.14 -8.36 -14.15
CA TYR A 120 8.31 -8.88 -14.82
C TYR A 120 7.96 -10.04 -15.76
N GLN A 121 7.21 -11.02 -15.28
CA GLN A 121 6.82 -12.19 -16.08
C GLN A 121 6.04 -11.81 -17.33
N ARG A 122 5.14 -10.82 -17.21
CA ARG A 122 4.35 -10.33 -18.34
C ARG A 122 5.20 -9.63 -19.41
N ASP A 123 6.16 -8.82 -19.00
CA ASP A 123 6.89 -7.90 -19.87
C ASP A 123 8.40 -8.26 -19.95
N ALA A 124 8.76 -9.54 -19.75
CA ALA A 124 10.15 -10.00 -19.64
C ALA A 124 11.04 -9.57 -20.82
N ASP A 125 10.54 -9.61 -22.04
CA ASP A 125 11.28 -9.20 -23.24
C ASP A 125 11.60 -7.71 -23.24
N LEU A 126 10.66 -6.87 -22.78
CA LEU A 126 10.91 -5.44 -22.60
C LEU A 126 12.07 -5.19 -21.66
N PHE A 127 12.05 -5.85 -20.49
CA PHE A 127 13.08 -5.67 -19.46
C PHE A 127 14.44 -6.24 -19.90
N ALA A 128 14.47 -7.35 -20.62
CA ALA A 128 15.69 -7.88 -21.21
C ALA A 128 16.30 -6.91 -22.23
N ASN A 129 15.47 -6.30 -23.08
CA ASN A 129 15.92 -5.30 -24.04
C ASN A 129 16.39 -4.02 -23.36
N ALA A 130 15.70 -3.55 -22.31
CA ALA A 130 16.10 -2.40 -21.52
C ALA A 130 17.48 -2.63 -20.89
N ALA A 131 17.73 -3.80 -20.33
CA ALA A 131 19.03 -4.15 -19.73
C ALA A 131 20.14 -4.15 -20.76
N LYS A 132 19.92 -4.70 -21.97
CA LYS A 132 20.91 -4.68 -23.06
C LYS A 132 21.26 -3.26 -23.52
N GLN A 133 20.31 -2.33 -23.41
CA GLN A 133 20.50 -0.92 -23.79
C GLN A 133 21.01 -0.07 -22.62
N GLY A 134 21.27 -0.63 -21.46
CA GLY A 134 21.69 0.11 -20.27
C GLY A 134 20.60 1.03 -19.70
N LEU A 135 19.34 0.77 -20.03
CA LEU A 135 18.21 1.52 -19.50
C LEU A 135 17.89 1.11 -18.05
N ARG A 136 17.09 1.93 -17.38
CA ARG A 136 16.77 1.75 -15.97
C ARG A 136 15.28 1.60 -15.75
N VAL A 137 14.92 0.87 -14.69
CA VAL A 137 13.59 0.96 -14.08
C VAL A 137 13.63 2.09 -13.05
N SER A 138 12.64 2.98 -13.10
CA SER A 138 12.45 4.02 -12.10
C SER A 138 11.35 3.60 -11.14
N TYR A 139 11.65 3.58 -9.86
CA TYR A 139 10.70 3.35 -8.77
C TYR A 139 10.48 4.64 -8.02
N GLN A 140 9.25 5.09 -7.94
CA GLN A 140 8.92 6.36 -7.30
C GLN A 140 7.81 6.17 -6.27
N SER A 141 7.87 6.90 -5.17
CA SER A 141 6.85 6.89 -4.15
C SER A 141 6.40 8.31 -3.78
N SER A 142 5.26 8.41 -3.10
CA SER A 142 4.81 9.69 -2.51
C SER A 142 5.63 10.08 -1.28
N GLY A 143 6.50 9.18 -0.81
CA GLY A 143 7.32 9.35 0.39
C GLY A 143 6.60 9.05 1.70
N GLU A 144 5.34 8.70 1.66
CA GLU A 144 4.75 8.06 2.82
C GLU A 144 5.47 6.72 3.09
N PRO A 145 5.85 6.41 4.36
CA PRO A 145 6.60 5.18 4.65
C PRO A 145 5.96 3.92 4.07
N ARG A 146 4.64 3.78 4.19
CA ARG A 146 3.90 2.65 3.63
C ARG A 146 3.93 2.59 2.10
N ALA A 147 4.05 3.73 1.42
CA ALA A 147 4.14 3.78 -0.04
C ALA A 147 5.56 3.41 -0.49
N THR A 148 6.58 3.92 0.18
CA THR A 148 7.98 3.58 -0.08
C THR A 148 8.23 2.09 0.16
N GLU A 149 7.80 1.56 1.30
CA GLU A 149 7.92 0.15 1.63
C GLU A 149 7.16 -0.76 0.64
N SER A 150 5.99 -0.30 0.15
CA SER A 150 5.29 -1.01 -0.92
C SER A 150 6.10 -1.07 -2.20
N GLY A 151 6.75 0.03 -2.59
CA GLY A 151 7.65 0.08 -3.74
C GLY A 151 8.89 -0.79 -3.57
N GLU A 152 9.47 -0.84 -2.38
CA GLU A 152 10.61 -1.70 -2.06
C GLU A 152 10.23 -3.19 -2.16
N ASN A 153 9.05 -3.56 -1.68
CA ASN A 153 8.54 -4.93 -1.81
C ASN A 153 8.18 -5.28 -3.26
N PHE A 154 7.61 -4.35 -4.02
CA PHE A 154 7.42 -4.55 -5.45
C PHE A 154 8.76 -4.82 -6.14
N LYS A 155 9.76 -3.98 -5.88
CA LYS A 155 11.12 -4.15 -6.40
C LYS A 155 11.71 -5.50 -6.00
N LEU A 156 11.54 -5.93 -4.76
CA LEU A 156 12.03 -7.22 -4.29
C LEU A 156 11.44 -8.37 -5.12
N GLY A 157 10.13 -8.39 -5.34
CA GLY A 157 9.47 -9.41 -6.17
C GLY A 157 9.93 -9.37 -7.62
N PHE A 158 10.08 -8.18 -8.18
CA PHE A 158 10.62 -7.97 -9.52
C PHE A 158 12.07 -8.48 -9.65
N ASP A 159 12.94 -8.11 -8.71
CA ASP A 159 14.35 -8.51 -8.71
C ASP A 159 14.51 -10.03 -8.55
N GLN A 160 13.73 -10.66 -7.70
CA GLN A 160 13.72 -12.10 -7.53
C GLN A 160 13.29 -12.82 -8.81
N ALA A 161 12.20 -12.37 -9.43
CA ALA A 161 11.69 -12.98 -10.66
C ALA A 161 12.61 -12.77 -11.86
N SER A 162 13.27 -11.61 -11.93
CA SER A 162 14.21 -11.26 -13.01
C SER A 162 15.64 -11.74 -12.78
N ASN A 163 15.89 -12.42 -11.68
CA ASN A 163 17.24 -12.82 -11.26
C ASN A 163 18.22 -11.65 -11.21
N GLY A 164 17.76 -10.49 -10.72
CA GLY A 164 18.56 -9.28 -10.55
C GLY A 164 18.88 -8.53 -11.84
N LEU A 165 18.14 -8.72 -12.91
CA LEU A 165 18.41 -8.16 -14.23
C LEU A 165 18.58 -6.63 -14.23
N LEU A 166 17.79 -5.89 -13.42
CA LEU A 166 17.80 -4.44 -13.29
C LEU A 166 17.86 -4.00 -11.81
N ALA A 167 18.63 -4.71 -10.99
CA ALA A 167 18.65 -4.57 -9.53
C ALA A 167 19.25 -3.23 -9.04
N ASN A 168 19.95 -2.48 -9.88
CA ASN A 168 20.62 -1.23 -9.50
C ASN A 168 19.70 -0.04 -9.28
N ALA A 169 18.40 -0.18 -9.58
CA ALA A 169 17.42 0.84 -9.31
C ALA A 169 17.09 0.88 -7.80
N VAL A 170 16.81 2.06 -7.26
CA VAL A 170 16.37 2.26 -5.89
C VAL A 170 14.95 2.81 -5.86
N VAL A 171 14.19 2.43 -4.84
CA VAL A 171 12.88 3.05 -4.60
C VAL A 171 13.11 4.40 -3.95
N ALA A 172 12.66 5.44 -4.60
CA ALA A 172 12.81 6.80 -4.11
C ALA A 172 11.49 7.56 -4.16
N PRO A 173 11.33 8.58 -3.33
CA PRO A 173 10.26 9.53 -3.48
C PRO A 173 10.33 10.21 -4.85
N ASN A 174 9.17 10.55 -5.41
CA ASN A 174 9.13 11.33 -6.64
C ASN A 174 9.56 12.77 -6.35
N ASN A 175 10.84 12.99 -6.31
CA ASN A 175 11.46 14.30 -6.18
C ASN A 175 12.32 14.57 -7.42
N PRO A 176 11.92 15.49 -8.29
CA PRO A 176 12.69 15.82 -9.50
C PRO A 176 14.12 16.28 -9.23
N ALA A 177 14.37 16.88 -8.06
CA ALA A 177 15.71 17.35 -7.67
C ALA A 177 16.60 16.22 -7.15
N ASP A 178 16.05 15.11 -6.71
CA ASP A 178 16.78 14.01 -6.08
C ASP A 178 17.20 12.91 -7.06
N ASN A 179 16.79 12.98 -8.29
CA ASN A 179 17.16 12.03 -9.32
C ASN A 179 17.00 10.56 -8.89
N ASN A 180 16.04 10.28 -8.03
CA ASN A 180 15.76 8.94 -7.55
C ASN A 180 16.84 8.35 -6.61
N SER A 181 17.60 9.19 -5.91
CA SER A 181 18.66 8.73 -5.00
C SER A 181 18.15 8.16 -3.68
N GLY A 182 16.95 8.52 -3.28
CA GLY A 182 16.30 8.08 -2.04
C GLY A 182 16.94 8.61 -0.76
N LYS A 183 18.00 9.41 -0.87
CA LYS A 183 18.81 9.80 0.29
C LYS A 183 18.29 11.01 1.05
N ASN A 184 17.60 11.93 0.39
CA ASN A 184 17.13 13.18 0.99
C ASN A 184 15.63 13.32 0.79
N PHE A 185 14.88 12.43 1.41
CA PHE A 185 13.44 12.45 1.28
C PHE A 185 12.83 13.64 2.02
N ASP A 186 12.21 14.52 1.27
CA ASP A 186 11.32 15.56 1.80
C ASP A 186 9.93 15.42 1.15
N LYS A 187 8.96 15.03 1.95
CA LYS A 187 7.56 14.91 1.51
C LYS A 187 7.01 16.20 0.92
N ASN A 188 7.52 17.37 1.36
CA ASN A 188 7.05 18.66 0.91
C ASN A 188 7.43 18.92 -0.55
N THR A 189 8.44 18.26 -1.07
CA THR A 189 8.94 18.43 -2.44
C THR A 189 8.50 17.34 -3.41
N THR A 190 7.90 16.24 -2.93
CA THR A 190 7.45 15.17 -3.82
C THR A 190 6.17 15.54 -4.57
N THR A 191 6.20 15.38 -5.89
CA THR A 191 5.03 15.65 -6.74
C THR A 191 3.89 14.65 -6.55
N LEU A 192 4.16 13.47 -6.03
CA LEU A 192 3.16 12.43 -5.75
C LEU A 192 2.37 12.68 -4.46
N TYR A 193 2.77 13.65 -3.63
CA TYR A 193 2.01 14.06 -2.46
C TYR A 193 1.09 15.26 -2.79
N PHE A 194 0.21 15.08 -3.76
CA PHE A 194 -0.60 16.16 -4.34
C PHE A 194 -2.02 16.27 -3.76
N HIS A 195 -2.48 15.30 -3.02
CA HIS A 195 -3.89 15.17 -2.60
C HIS A 195 -4.31 16.12 -1.46
N LYS A 196 -3.39 16.86 -0.89
CA LYS A 196 -3.65 17.86 0.17
C LYS A 196 -3.08 19.21 -0.20
N THR A 197 -3.77 20.26 0.21
CA THR A 197 -3.33 21.66 0.05
C THR A 197 -2.19 22.04 0.99
N ASP A 198 -2.07 21.31 2.11
CA ASP A 198 -1.00 21.49 3.06
C ASP A 198 0.13 20.48 2.83
N ASN A 199 1.34 20.88 3.15
CA ASN A 199 2.48 19.99 3.25
C ASN A 199 2.35 19.07 4.47
N PRO A 200 3.07 17.92 4.50
CA PRO A 200 3.05 17.03 5.66
C PRO A 200 3.47 17.65 6.99
N ASP A 201 4.25 18.72 6.96
CA ASP A 201 4.67 19.50 8.14
C ASP A 201 3.62 20.57 8.60
N GLY A 202 2.49 20.66 7.90
CA GLY A 202 1.42 21.60 8.20
C GLY A 202 1.59 22.99 7.56
N THR A 203 2.67 23.26 6.84
CA THR A 203 2.83 24.49 6.08
C THR A 203 1.97 24.49 4.82
N GLN A 204 1.56 25.67 4.34
CA GLN A 204 0.78 25.80 3.12
C GLN A 204 1.62 25.52 1.88
N LYS A 205 1.10 24.74 0.96
CA LYS A 205 1.67 24.61 -0.38
C LYS A 205 1.52 25.93 -1.13
N THR A 206 2.47 26.21 -2.02
CA THR A 206 2.51 27.42 -2.86
C THR A 206 2.74 27.06 -4.31
N GLY A 207 2.50 28.01 -5.22
CA GLY A 207 2.78 27.86 -6.65
C GLY A 207 2.11 26.64 -7.26
N GLU A 208 2.80 25.96 -8.13
CA GLU A 208 2.30 24.83 -8.91
C GLU A 208 1.85 23.64 -8.05
N ALA A 209 2.50 23.40 -6.90
CA ALA A 209 2.10 22.35 -5.96
C ALA A 209 0.72 22.65 -5.35
N LYS A 210 0.45 23.92 -5.02
CA LYS A 210 -0.87 24.36 -4.54
C LYS A 210 -1.93 24.18 -5.62
N GLU A 211 -1.69 24.67 -6.82
CA GLU A 211 -2.63 24.56 -7.94
C GLU A 211 -2.97 23.10 -8.27
N ARG A 212 -1.99 22.19 -8.21
CA ARG A 212 -2.20 20.78 -8.42
C ARG A 212 -3.09 20.15 -7.34
N ALA A 213 -2.86 20.51 -6.09
CA ALA A 213 -3.68 20.05 -4.96
C ALA A 213 -5.12 20.57 -5.05
N GLU A 214 -5.30 21.83 -5.42
CA GLU A 214 -6.62 22.46 -5.60
C GLU A 214 -7.39 21.81 -6.76
N ARG A 215 -6.74 21.53 -7.90
CA ARG A 215 -7.35 20.79 -9.01
C ARG A 215 -7.80 19.39 -8.60
N TYR A 216 -6.98 18.70 -7.82
CA TYR A 216 -7.37 17.40 -7.29
C TYR A 216 -8.58 17.47 -6.37
N GLN A 217 -8.62 18.44 -5.46
CA GLN A 217 -9.78 18.64 -4.57
C GLN A 217 -11.06 18.97 -5.36
N GLN A 218 -10.95 19.78 -6.41
CA GLN A 218 -12.08 20.08 -7.30
C GLN A 218 -12.56 18.83 -8.04
N PHE A 219 -11.65 18.00 -8.55
CA PHE A 219 -11.98 16.75 -9.20
C PHE A 219 -12.76 15.83 -8.22
N VAL A 220 -12.24 15.62 -7.01
CA VAL A 220 -12.91 14.77 -6.01
C VAL A 220 -14.28 15.32 -5.62
N ALA A 221 -14.44 16.65 -5.54
CA ALA A 221 -15.71 17.27 -5.18
C ALA A 221 -16.78 17.14 -6.28
N ASN A 222 -16.37 17.11 -7.54
CA ASN A 222 -17.30 17.11 -8.69
C ASN A 222 -17.58 15.73 -9.26
N ASP A 223 -16.61 14.80 -9.18
CA ASP A 223 -16.64 13.52 -9.88
C ASP A 223 -16.47 12.32 -8.92
N GLY A 224 -16.32 12.58 -7.61
CA GLY A 224 -16.05 11.58 -6.58
C GLY A 224 -17.27 11.05 -5.81
#